data_5452ccd23509ff519588fbbf9286ea25
#
_entry.id   5452ccd23509ff519588fbbf9286ea25
#
_cell.length_a   1.000
_cell.length_b   1.000
_cell.length_c   1.000
_cell.angle_alpha   90.00
_cell.angle_beta   90.00
_cell.angle_gamma   90.00
#
_symmetry.space_group_name_H-M   'P 1'
#
loop_
_entity.id
_entity.type
_entity.pdbx_description
1 polymer ?
#
loop_
_entity_poly.entity_id
_entity_poly.type
_entity_poly.pdbx_seq_one_letter_code
_entity_poly.pdbx_strand_id
1 'polypeptide(L)'
;MKIEGVSHATILTIMSEVGPEGFKKSETAKQFASWLRLAPNNKISGGKVLSNKIPKESNRLKIGLHNAANAIGNLKDTHLSDFFKRVAYRRGRTAAVSATARKLAVIIWNMITKKTAYAPPTEYLFLDQKRKAKVINTMKRNIAKLDLKPEDVGFVIN
;
A
#
# COMPACT_ATOMS: atom_id res chain seq x y z
N MET A 1 10.04 3.31 -16.81
CA MET A 1 10.39 2.81 -15.47
C MET A 1 9.48 1.64 -15.13
N LYS A 2 10.00 0.54 -14.60
CA LYS A 2 9.27 -0.72 -14.38
C LYS A 2 8.71 -0.74 -12.97
N ILE A 3 7.44 -1.12 -12.80
CA ILE A 3 6.87 -1.37 -11.46
C ILE A 3 7.44 -2.70 -10.98
N GLU A 4 8.06 -2.70 -9.81
CA GLU A 4 8.63 -3.88 -9.19
C GLU A 4 7.54 -4.92 -8.90
N GLY A 5 7.83 -6.19 -9.13
CA GLY A 5 6.89 -7.29 -8.93
C GLY A 5 5.81 -7.45 -10.00
N VAL A 6 5.67 -6.52 -10.94
CA VAL A 6 4.75 -6.65 -12.08
C VAL A 6 5.45 -7.36 -13.22
N SER A 7 5.01 -8.58 -13.54
CA SER A 7 5.56 -9.39 -14.61
C SER A 7 5.01 -9.00 -15.98
N HIS A 8 5.70 -9.45 -17.04
CA HIS A 8 5.22 -9.28 -18.41
C HIS A 8 3.85 -9.92 -18.63
N ALA A 9 3.61 -11.09 -18.04
CA ALA A 9 2.31 -11.76 -18.08
C ALA A 9 1.19 -10.90 -17.46
N THR A 10 1.47 -10.20 -16.36
CA THR A 10 0.50 -9.27 -15.76
C THR A 10 0.18 -8.11 -16.71
N ILE A 11 1.18 -7.59 -17.42
CA ILE A 11 0.98 -6.51 -18.41
C ILE A 11 0.11 -7.01 -19.57
N LEU A 12 0.39 -8.20 -20.10
CA LEU A 12 -0.41 -8.79 -21.16
C LEU A 12 -1.86 -9.02 -20.71
N THR A 13 -2.07 -9.47 -19.48
CA THR A 13 -3.42 -9.61 -18.90
C THR A 13 -4.14 -8.26 -18.82
N ILE A 14 -3.44 -7.19 -18.43
CA ILE A 14 -4.01 -5.83 -18.41
C ILE A 14 -4.46 -5.42 -19.83
N MET A 15 -3.60 -5.65 -20.81
CA MET A 15 -3.88 -5.28 -22.20
C MET A 15 -5.05 -6.08 -22.77
N SER A 16 -5.16 -7.37 -22.48
CA SER A 16 -6.21 -8.25 -22.99
C SER A 16 -7.57 -8.05 -22.29
N GLU A 17 -7.59 -7.86 -20.97
CA GLU A 17 -8.83 -7.78 -20.19
C GLU A 17 -9.42 -6.36 -20.16
N VAL A 18 -8.60 -5.34 -20.14
CA VAL A 18 -9.02 -3.95 -19.98
C VAL A 18 -8.86 -3.17 -21.28
N GLY A 19 -7.69 -3.30 -21.91
CA GLY A 19 -7.34 -2.49 -23.08
C GLY A 19 -7.33 -0.99 -22.79
N PRO A 20 -6.93 -0.16 -23.76
CA PRO A 20 -6.87 1.30 -23.56
C PRO A 20 -8.25 1.92 -23.28
N GLU A 21 -9.28 1.40 -23.93
CA GLU A 21 -10.66 1.93 -23.80
C GLU A 21 -11.32 1.53 -22.46
N GLY A 22 -10.95 0.38 -21.90
CA GLY A 22 -11.48 -0.07 -20.60
C GLY A 22 -11.10 0.86 -19.43
N PHE A 23 -9.92 1.49 -19.52
CA PHE A 23 -9.50 2.46 -18.51
C PHE A 23 -10.33 3.75 -18.56
N LYS A 24 -10.82 4.16 -19.73
CA LYS A 24 -11.67 5.35 -19.89
C LYS A 24 -13.06 5.16 -19.29
N LYS A 25 -13.53 3.92 -19.11
CA LYS A 25 -14.84 3.62 -18.50
C LYS A 25 -14.89 3.95 -17.01
N SER A 26 -13.74 4.08 -16.37
CA SER A 26 -13.65 4.43 -14.95
C SER A 26 -13.15 5.85 -14.82
N GLU A 27 -13.99 6.76 -14.31
CA GLU A 27 -13.63 8.17 -14.09
C GLU A 27 -12.54 8.35 -13.03
N THR A 28 -12.46 7.40 -12.10
CA THR A 28 -11.51 7.46 -10.97
C THR A 28 -10.81 6.12 -10.76
N ALA A 29 -9.59 6.18 -10.24
CA ALA A 29 -8.83 4.99 -9.81
C ALA A 29 -9.59 4.17 -8.75
N LYS A 30 -10.45 4.82 -7.95
CA LYS A 30 -11.28 4.15 -6.93
C LYS A 30 -12.37 3.30 -7.60
N GLN A 31 -13.03 3.80 -8.64
CA GLN A 31 -14.02 3.06 -9.42
C GLN A 31 -13.35 1.87 -10.13
N PHE A 32 -12.18 2.07 -10.73
CA PHE A 32 -11.39 0.99 -11.33
C PHE A 32 -11.04 -0.12 -10.33
N ALA A 33 -10.53 0.24 -9.16
CA ALA A 33 -10.24 -0.73 -8.10
C ALA A 33 -11.50 -1.44 -7.58
N SER A 34 -12.66 -0.78 -7.56
CA SER A 34 -13.95 -1.37 -7.23
C SER A 34 -14.42 -2.36 -8.29
N TRP A 35 -14.29 -2.00 -9.57
CA TRP A 35 -14.61 -2.89 -10.69
C TRP A 35 -13.76 -4.17 -10.66
N LEU A 36 -12.48 -4.05 -10.30
CA LEU A 36 -11.59 -5.20 -10.06
C LEU A 36 -11.94 -5.99 -8.78
N ARG A 37 -12.95 -5.56 -8.03
CA ARG A 37 -13.33 -6.15 -6.73
C ARG A 37 -12.15 -6.23 -5.73
N LEU A 38 -11.30 -5.22 -5.78
CA LEU A 38 -10.19 -5.03 -4.84
C LEU A 38 -10.56 -4.04 -3.72
N ALA A 39 -11.71 -3.40 -3.80
CA ALA A 39 -12.22 -2.54 -2.74
C ALA A 39 -12.94 -3.40 -1.68
N PRO A 40 -12.69 -3.16 -0.37
CA PRO A 40 -13.43 -3.84 0.68
C PRO A 40 -14.89 -3.39 0.70
N ASN A 41 -15.80 -4.34 0.88
CA ASN A 41 -17.22 -4.05 1.11
C ASN A 41 -17.44 -3.87 2.61
N ASN A 42 -17.35 -2.62 3.06
CA ASN A 42 -17.52 -2.30 4.47
C ASN A 42 -19.00 -2.37 4.88
N LYS A 43 -19.33 -3.30 5.77
CA LYS A 43 -20.62 -3.31 6.46
C LYS A 43 -20.44 -2.55 7.77
N ILE A 44 -21.22 -1.48 7.94
CA ILE A 44 -21.17 -0.62 9.11
C ILE A 44 -22.55 -0.65 9.79
N SER A 45 -22.58 -0.79 11.10
CA SER A 45 -23.77 -0.63 11.92
C SER A 45 -23.41 0.05 13.23
N GLY A 46 -24.22 1.04 13.65
CA GLY A 46 -23.97 1.82 14.86
C GLY A 46 -22.58 2.48 14.92
N GLY A 47 -22.06 2.96 13.76
CA GLY A 47 -20.72 3.54 13.66
C GLY A 47 -19.56 2.54 13.72
N LYS A 48 -19.83 1.25 13.93
CA LYS A 48 -18.79 0.20 13.98
C LYS A 48 -18.73 -0.59 12.67
N VAL A 49 -17.50 -0.85 12.20
CA VAL A 49 -17.27 -1.69 11.03
C VAL A 49 -17.46 -3.16 11.42
N LEU A 50 -18.55 -3.77 10.97
CA LEU A 50 -18.87 -5.19 11.23
C LEU A 50 -18.06 -6.12 10.32
N SER A 51 -17.79 -5.71 9.07
CA SER A 51 -17.02 -6.49 8.11
C SER A 51 -16.37 -5.57 7.10
N ASN A 52 -15.14 -5.91 6.71
CA ASN A 52 -14.39 -5.26 5.64
C ASN A 52 -13.88 -6.28 4.61
N LYS A 53 -14.61 -7.37 4.42
CA LYS A 53 -14.23 -8.43 3.50
C LYS A 53 -14.26 -7.94 2.06
N ILE A 54 -13.28 -8.40 1.29
CA ILE A 54 -13.23 -8.19 -0.17
C ILE A 54 -14.14 -9.22 -0.84
N PRO A 55 -14.88 -8.85 -1.90
CA PRO A 55 -15.72 -9.80 -2.63
C PRO A 55 -14.91 -11.01 -3.13
N LYS A 56 -15.50 -12.20 -2.99
CA LYS A 56 -14.83 -13.47 -3.36
C LYS A 56 -14.65 -13.65 -4.87
N GLU A 57 -15.56 -13.07 -5.66
CA GLU A 57 -15.46 -13.13 -7.12
C GLU A 57 -14.14 -12.54 -7.61
N SER A 58 -13.55 -13.19 -8.61
CA SER A 58 -12.26 -12.80 -9.18
C SER A 58 -12.33 -12.75 -10.70
N ASN A 59 -11.56 -11.85 -11.27
CA ASN A 59 -11.23 -11.83 -12.69
C ASN A 59 -9.72 -12.11 -12.87
N ARG A 60 -9.31 -12.39 -14.11
CA ARG A 60 -7.90 -12.71 -14.40
C ARG A 60 -6.94 -11.60 -13.97
N LEU A 61 -7.34 -10.35 -14.17
CA LEU A 61 -6.51 -9.21 -13.78
C LEU A 61 -6.36 -9.10 -12.24
N LYS A 62 -7.42 -9.35 -11.48
CA LYS A 62 -7.33 -9.43 -10.01
C LYS A 62 -6.34 -10.50 -9.57
N ILE A 63 -6.39 -11.68 -10.20
CA ILE A 63 -5.46 -12.78 -9.91
C ILE A 63 -4.02 -12.36 -10.25
N GLY A 64 -3.80 -11.76 -11.42
CA GLY A 64 -2.48 -11.24 -11.81
C GLY A 64 -1.93 -10.20 -10.83
N LEU A 65 -2.77 -9.29 -10.37
CA LEU A 65 -2.38 -8.27 -9.37
C LEU A 65 -2.11 -8.88 -7.98
N HIS A 66 -2.83 -9.93 -7.59
CA HIS A 66 -2.54 -10.67 -6.35
C HIS A 66 -1.19 -11.39 -6.45
N ASN A 67 -0.87 -12.00 -7.59
CA ASN A 67 0.42 -12.64 -7.82
C ASN A 67 1.56 -11.60 -7.79
N ALA A 68 1.38 -10.45 -8.43
CA ALA A 68 2.32 -9.34 -8.37
C ALA A 68 2.51 -8.83 -6.92
N ALA A 69 1.43 -8.72 -6.16
CA ALA A 69 1.49 -8.31 -4.76
C ALA A 69 2.23 -9.34 -3.87
N ASN A 70 2.05 -10.64 -4.13
CA ASN A 70 2.82 -11.67 -3.44
C ASN A 70 4.32 -11.60 -3.78
N ALA A 71 4.67 -11.38 -5.05
CA ALA A 71 6.05 -11.19 -5.46
C ALA A 71 6.68 -9.97 -4.76
N ILE A 72 5.96 -8.84 -4.71
CA ILE A 72 6.39 -7.63 -3.99
C ILE A 72 6.62 -7.92 -2.50
N GLY A 73 5.79 -8.73 -1.87
CA GLY A 73 5.94 -9.10 -0.47
C GLY A 73 7.24 -9.81 -0.14
N ASN A 74 7.86 -10.45 -1.13
CA ASN A 74 9.13 -11.16 -1.00
C ASN A 74 10.35 -10.29 -1.36
N LEU A 75 10.12 -9.10 -1.93
CA LEU A 75 11.20 -8.14 -2.23
C LEU A 75 11.70 -7.44 -0.97
N LYS A 76 12.92 -6.88 -1.06
CA LYS A 76 13.51 -6.04 -0.03
C LYS A 76 13.71 -4.63 -0.58
N ASP A 77 13.73 -3.66 0.31
CA ASP A 77 14.14 -2.29 0.05
C ASP A 77 13.37 -1.57 -1.06
N THR A 78 12.08 -1.91 -1.22
CA THR A 78 11.19 -1.23 -2.15
C THR A 78 9.99 -0.63 -1.42
N HIS A 79 9.53 0.53 -1.91
CA HIS A 79 8.38 1.23 -1.35
C HIS A 79 7.13 0.33 -1.24
N LEU A 80 6.89 -0.52 -2.25
CA LEU A 80 5.74 -1.42 -2.25
C LEU A 80 5.93 -2.59 -1.30
N SER A 81 7.16 -3.12 -1.15
CA SER A 81 7.44 -4.20 -0.19
C SER A 81 7.29 -3.73 1.26
N ASP A 82 7.71 -2.51 1.55
CA ASP A 82 7.54 -1.94 2.88
C ASP A 82 6.08 -1.65 3.21
N PHE A 83 5.31 -1.18 2.22
CA PHE A 83 3.86 -1.08 2.39
C PHE A 83 3.25 -2.44 2.69
N PHE A 84 3.63 -3.49 1.92
CA PHE A 84 3.17 -4.86 2.14
C PHE A 84 3.51 -5.34 3.56
N LYS A 85 4.77 -5.23 3.98
CA LYS A 85 5.24 -5.67 5.29
C LYS A 85 4.50 -4.97 6.44
N ARG A 86 4.25 -3.66 6.33
CA ARG A 86 3.47 -2.92 7.34
C ARG A 86 2.03 -3.40 7.46
N VAL A 87 1.39 -3.73 6.35
CA VAL A 87 0.02 -4.27 6.38
C VAL A 87 0.02 -5.70 6.90
N ALA A 88 1.00 -6.52 6.46
CA ALA A 88 1.14 -7.91 6.90
C ALA A 88 1.35 -8.00 8.42
N TYR A 89 2.16 -7.15 8.99
CA TYR A 89 2.39 -7.09 10.44
C TYR A 89 1.10 -6.81 11.24
N ARG A 90 0.23 -5.92 10.72
CA ARG A 90 -0.99 -5.51 11.45
C ARG A 90 -2.19 -6.40 11.21
N ARG A 91 -2.33 -6.98 10.01
CA ARG A 91 -3.56 -7.65 9.55
C ARG A 91 -3.32 -9.01 8.89
N GLY A 92 -2.10 -9.48 8.89
CA GLY A 92 -1.72 -10.73 8.25
C GLY A 92 -1.46 -10.62 6.74
N ARG A 93 -0.84 -11.68 6.19
CA ARG A 93 -0.36 -11.73 4.79
C ARG A 93 -1.51 -11.59 3.78
N THR A 94 -2.64 -12.25 4.00
CA THR A 94 -3.79 -12.21 3.08
C THR A 94 -4.33 -10.78 2.88
N ALA A 95 -4.43 -10.03 3.98
CA ALA A 95 -4.84 -8.63 3.93
C ALA A 95 -3.79 -7.76 3.23
N ALA A 96 -2.50 -8.05 3.43
CA ALA A 96 -1.40 -7.33 2.76
C ALA A 96 -1.40 -7.55 1.25
N VAL A 97 -1.61 -8.79 0.80
CA VAL A 97 -1.75 -9.11 -0.64
C VAL A 97 -2.87 -8.29 -1.27
N SER A 98 -4.05 -8.31 -0.67
CA SER A 98 -5.22 -7.60 -1.19
C SER A 98 -5.02 -6.08 -1.20
N ALA A 99 -4.44 -5.51 -0.14
CA ALA A 99 -4.15 -4.09 -0.04
C ALA A 99 -3.10 -3.64 -1.06
N THR A 100 -2.06 -4.44 -1.28
CA THR A 100 -1.00 -4.15 -2.24
C THR A 100 -1.51 -4.30 -3.68
N ALA A 101 -2.31 -5.33 -3.98
CA ALA A 101 -2.96 -5.48 -5.27
C ALA A 101 -3.86 -4.28 -5.60
N ARG A 102 -4.63 -3.77 -4.63
CA ARG A 102 -5.41 -2.54 -4.79
C ARG A 102 -4.51 -1.33 -5.06
N LYS A 103 -3.40 -1.20 -4.34
CA LYS A 103 -2.45 -0.10 -4.57
C LYS A 103 -1.85 -0.17 -5.97
N LEU A 104 -1.51 -1.37 -6.45
CA LEU A 104 -1.04 -1.58 -7.83
C LEU A 104 -2.11 -1.17 -8.85
N ALA A 105 -3.36 -1.56 -8.66
CA ALA A 105 -4.47 -1.17 -9.56
C ALA A 105 -4.59 0.35 -9.66
N VAL A 106 -4.49 1.07 -8.54
CA VAL A 106 -4.54 2.54 -8.51
C VAL A 106 -3.34 3.16 -9.24
N ILE A 107 -2.13 2.62 -9.03
CA ILE A 107 -0.92 3.08 -9.70
C ILE A 107 -1.05 2.89 -11.22
N ILE A 108 -1.43 1.70 -11.67
CA ILE A 108 -1.58 1.36 -13.08
C ILE A 108 -2.62 2.25 -13.75
N TRP A 109 -3.79 2.44 -13.09
CA TRP A 109 -4.83 3.34 -13.60
C TRP A 109 -4.30 4.77 -13.79
N ASN A 110 -3.61 5.32 -12.78
CA ASN A 110 -3.03 6.66 -12.86
C ASN A 110 -1.98 6.77 -13.98
N MET A 111 -1.11 5.78 -14.12
CA MET A 111 -0.08 5.78 -15.18
C MET A 111 -0.70 5.83 -16.56
N ILE A 112 -1.72 5.01 -16.80
CA ILE A 112 -2.33 4.90 -18.13
C ILE A 112 -3.20 6.13 -18.43
N THR A 113 -4.01 6.55 -17.46
CA THR A 113 -4.96 7.67 -17.66
C THR A 113 -4.23 9.02 -17.74
N LYS A 114 -3.20 9.22 -16.91
CA LYS A 114 -2.44 10.47 -16.88
C LYS A 114 -1.23 10.46 -17.81
N LYS A 115 -0.96 9.33 -18.49
CA LYS A 115 0.22 9.13 -19.35
C LYS A 115 1.55 9.47 -18.65
N THR A 116 1.64 9.20 -17.35
CA THR A 116 2.81 9.47 -16.53
C THR A 116 3.53 8.18 -16.17
N ALA A 117 4.86 8.19 -16.21
CA ALA A 117 5.66 7.04 -15.76
C ALA A 117 5.51 6.84 -14.25
N TYR A 118 5.61 5.59 -13.79
CA TYR A 118 5.65 5.30 -12.36
C TYR A 118 6.92 5.93 -11.74
N ALA A 119 6.71 6.81 -10.79
CA ALA A 119 7.74 7.30 -9.91
C ALA A 119 7.43 6.82 -8.49
N PRO A 120 8.34 6.10 -7.82
CA PRO A 120 8.16 5.79 -6.40
C PRO A 120 8.06 7.13 -5.66
N PRO A 121 7.12 7.26 -4.70
CA PRO A 121 6.99 8.52 -3.99
C PRO A 121 8.29 8.85 -3.24
N THR A 122 8.83 10.01 -3.51
CA THR A 122 9.91 10.63 -2.71
C THR A 122 9.46 10.97 -1.29
N GLU A 123 8.17 10.88 -1.00
CA GLU A 123 7.56 10.96 0.33
C GLU A 123 8.04 9.90 1.34
N TYR A 124 8.92 9.00 0.92
CA TYR A 124 9.63 8.11 1.86
C TYR A 124 10.38 8.92 2.92
N LEU A 125 11.02 10.00 2.50
CA LEU A 125 11.65 10.97 3.40
C LEU A 125 10.63 11.59 4.37
N PHE A 126 9.43 11.93 3.89
CA PHE A 126 8.38 12.51 4.73
C PHE A 126 7.81 11.49 5.74
N LEU A 127 7.60 10.23 5.34
CA LEU A 127 7.17 9.16 6.25
C LEU A 127 8.26 8.84 7.28
N ASP A 128 9.53 8.85 6.89
CA ASP A 128 10.66 8.70 7.80
C ASP A 128 10.78 9.88 8.76
N GLN A 129 10.59 11.10 8.30
CA GLN A 129 10.54 12.27 9.16
C GLN A 129 9.38 12.19 10.15
N LYS A 130 8.17 11.79 9.72
CA LYS A 130 7.03 11.55 10.63
C LYS A 130 7.31 10.44 11.63
N ARG A 131 7.97 9.35 11.21
CA ARG A 131 8.36 8.27 12.12
C ARG A 131 9.38 8.72 13.12
N LYS A 132 10.44 9.41 12.69
CA LYS A 132 11.45 10.01 13.56
C LYS A 132 10.81 10.97 14.54
N ALA A 133 9.95 11.87 14.09
CA ALA A 133 9.22 12.80 14.96
C ALA A 133 8.35 12.07 16.00
N LYS A 134 7.66 10.99 15.59
CA LYS A 134 6.86 10.17 16.52
C LYS A 134 7.73 9.47 17.57
N VAL A 135 8.87 8.90 17.17
CA VAL A 135 9.82 8.26 18.09
C VAL A 135 10.38 9.29 19.07
N ILE A 136 10.82 10.44 18.56
CA ILE A 136 11.33 11.56 19.39
C ILE A 136 10.27 12.02 20.40
N ASN A 137 9.01 12.20 19.96
CA ASN A 137 7.94 12.62 20.86
C ASN A 137 7.60 11.55 21.91
N THR A 138 7.69 10.26 21.54
CA THR A 138 7.52 9.17 22.50
C THR A 138 8.66 9.13 23.52
N MET A 139 9.90 9.30 23.06
CA MET A 139 11.07 9.40 23.94
C MET A 139 10.94 10.59 24.90
N LYS A 140 10.60 11.78 24.40
CA LYS A 140 10.37 12.97 25.24
C LYS A 140 9.31 12.72 26.31
N ARG A 141 8.19 12.07 25.96
CA ARG A 141 7.14 11.72 26.94
C ARG A 141 7.63 10.73 28.00
N ASN A 142 8.41 9.72 27.59
CA ASN A 142 8.96 8.74 28.52
C ASN A 142 9.98 9.36 29.45
N ILE A 143 10.87 10.23 28.95
CA ILE A 143 11.83 10.99 29.74
C ILE A 143 11.08 11.84 30.77
N ALA A 144 10.08 12.60 30.35
CA ALA A 144 9.29 13.45 31.26
C ALA A 144 8.48 12.62 32.28
N LYS A 145 7.98 11.43 31.90
CA LYS A 145 7.20 10.55 32.79
C LYS A 145 8.05 9.87 33.85
N LEU A 146 9.31 9.58 33.56
CA LEU A 146 10.23 8.86 34.42
C LEU A 146 11.22 9.82 35.12
N ASP A 147 11.07 11.12 34.89
CA ASP A 147 11.97 12.19 35.43
C ASP A 147 13.45 11.91 35.17
N LEU A 148 13.75 11.36 33.97
CA LEU A 148 15.10 10.99 33.60
C LEU A 148 15.92 12.24 33.23
N LYS A 149 17.15 12.32 33.74
CA LYS A 149 18.13 13.32 33.33
C LYS A 149 18.87 12.88 32.07
N PRO A 150 19.43 13.82 31.27
CA PRO A 150 20.24 13.50 30.08
C PRO A 150 21.38 12.51 30.38
N GLU A 151 21.95 12.59 31.56
CA GLU A 151 23.03 11.72 32.05
C GLU A 151 22.60 10.26 32.22
N ASP A 152 21.33 10.03 32.64
CA ASP A 152 20.76 8.69 32.83
C ASP A 152 20.55 7.95 31.49
N VAL A 153 20.49 8.70 30.39
CA VAL A 153 20.28 8.17 29.03
C VAL A 153 21.61 8.05 28.27
N GLY A 154 22.73 8.35 28.92
CA GLY A 154 24.08 8.22 28.33
C GLY A 154 24.43 9.34 27.32
N PHE A 155 23.69 10.44 27.31
CA PHE A 155 24.08 11.63 26.57
C PHE A 155 25.06 12.47 27.37
N VAL A 156 26.35 12.37 27.05
CA VAL A 156 27.37 13.31 27.53
C VAL A 156 27.23 14.57 26.69
N ILE A 157 26.72 15.64 27.27
CA ILE A 157 26.71 16.97 26.64
C ILE A 157 28.14 17.51 26.82
N ASN A 158 28.93 17.46 25.74
CA ASN A 158 30.21 18.18 25.64
C ASN A 158 29.96 19.65 25.35
#